data_5cb695d917cccde0c1e6faff4fe3e355
#
_entry.id   5cb695d917cccde0c1e6faff4fe3e355
#
_cell.length_a   1.000
_cell.length_b   1.000
_cell.length_c   1.000
_cell.angle_alpha   90.00
_cell.angle_beta   90.00
_cell.angle_gamma   90.00
#
_symmetry.space_group_name_H-M   'P 1'
#
loop_
_entity.id
_entity.type
_entity.pdbx_description
1 polymer ?
#
loop_
_entity_poly.entity_id
_entity_poly.type
_entity_poly.pdbx_seq_one_letter_code
_entity_poly.pdbx_strand_id
1 'polypeptide(L)'
;MDISGSKVLLTGATGGIGSALAGRLTAQGARLTVSGRREEALKAAADAWGARTVLADLAVRSDVVGLADSCADADVLIANAALPASGDLMDYTEEQLDRALDVNLRAPVLLSQLLSAHMVARGRGHIVLVGSISGKAATKSTSLYNATKFGLRGFALALRQELRGTGVGVSLVQPGFVRDAGMFAATGAAPPKGIRTVTPGQVADGVVRAVHRDRCEVNVAPLELRLLSAVAGQFPGFAERIQARADLDGSVRQIVEAQRSHR
;
A
#
# COMPACT_ATOMS: atom_id res chain seq x y z
N MET A 1 -19.38 0.71 4.01
CA MET A 1 -19.56 -0.75 4.26
C MET A 1 -19.14 -1.04 5.69
N ASP A 2 -19.83 -1.96 6.40
CA ASP A 2 -19.39 -2.43 7.72
C ASP A 2 -18.30 -3.51 7.57
N ILE A 3 -17.30 -3.44 8.44
CA ILE A 3 -16.20 -4.43 8.49
C ILE A 3 -16.56 -5.62 9.38
N SER A 4 -17.46 -5.42 10.36
CA SER A 4 -17.88 -6.49 11.27
C SER A 4 -18.50 -7.67 10.51
N GLY A 5 -18.00 -8.88 10.76
CA GLY A 5 -18.39 -10.10 10.05
C GLY A 5 -17.95 -10.23 8.61
N SER A 6 -17.35 -9.17 8.01
CA SER A 6 -16.88 -9.19 6.63
C SER A 6 -15.65 -10.08 6.44
N LYS A 7 -15.58 -10.76 5.30
CA LYS A 7 -14.41 -11.53 4.87
C LYS A 7 -13.40 -10.60 4.23
N VAL A 8 -12.23 -10.46 4.85
CA VAL A 8 -11.20 -9.51 4.42
C VAL A 8 -9.95 -10.25 3.98
N LEU A 9 -9.53 -10.05 2.73
CA LEU A 9 -8.20 -10.45 2.26
C LEU A 9 -7.22 -9.32 2.50
N LEU A 10 -6.18 -9.58 3.30
CA LEU A 10 -5.09 -8.65 3.58
C LEU A 10 -3.77 -9.20 3.05
N THR A 11 -3.14 -8.51 2.09
CA THR A 11 -1.79 -8.84 1.63
C THR A 11 -0.72 -8.12 2.44
N GLY A 12 0.43 -8.79 2.64
CA GLY A 12 1.56 -8.21 3.37
C GLY A 12 1.30 -8.04 4.88
N ALA A 13 0.52 -8.93 5.49
CA ALA A 13 0.15 -8.90 6.90
C ALA A 13 1.35 -9.01 7.86
N THR A 14 2.46 -9.63 7.42
CA THR A 14 3.69 -9.78 8.22
C THR A 14 4.57 -8.54 8.28
N GLY A 15 4.25 -7.50 7.52
CA GLY A 15 4.92 -6.19 7.58
C GLY A 15 4.34 -5.31 8.68
N GLY A 16 5.05 -4.24 9.07
CA GLY A 16 4.63 -3.41 10.20
C GLY A 16 3.27 -2.73 10.04
N ILE A 17 2.96 -2.18 8.84
CA ILE A 17 1.62 -1.63 8.54
C ILE A 17 0.60 -2.77 8.48
N GLY A 18 0.96 -3.90 7.85
CA GLY A 18 0.08 -5.06 7.72
C GLY A 18 -0.32 -5.67 9.06
N SER A 19 0.62 -5.75 10.01
CA SER A 19 0.38 -6.19 11.39
C SER A 19 -0.63 -5.27 12.12
N ALA A 20 -0.45 -3.96 12.02
CA ALA A 20 -1.38 -3.00 12.61
C ALA A 20 -2.78 -3.06 11.96
N LEU A 21 -2.83 -3.29 10.64
CA LEU A 21 -4.08 -3.52 9.90
C LEU A 21 -4.78 -4.78 10.40
N ALA A 22 -4.05 -5.91 10.47
CA ALA A 22 -4.62 -7.18 10.94
C ALA A 22 -5.21 -7.05 12.34
N GLY A 23 -4.46 -6.51 13.30
CA GLY A 23 -4.96 -6.29 14.66
C GLY A 23 -6.18 -5.36 14.70
N ARG A 24 -6.17 -4.26 13.92
CA ARG A 24 -7.31 -3.33 13.89
C ARG A 24 -8.57 -3.94 13.28
N LEU A 25 -8.42 -4.72 12.20
CA LEU A 25 -9.53 -5.39 11.53
C LEU A 25 -10.13 -6.50 12.38
N THR A 26 -9.29 -7.31 13.04
CA THR A 26 -9.73 -8.33 14.00
C THR A 26 -10.50 -7.70 15.17
N ALA A 27 -10.00 -6.60 15.72
CA ALA A 27 -10.70 -5.87 16.79
C ALA A 27 -12.07 -5.30 16.36
N GLN A 28 -12.30 -5.17 15.04
CA GLN A 28 -13.59 -4.78 14.46
C GLN A 28 -14.47 -5.98 14.06
N GLY A 29 -14.07 -7.19 14.39
CA GLY A 29 -14.83 -8.41 14.10
C GLY A 29 -14.72 -8.89 12.66
N ALA A 30 -13.70 -8.49 11.90
CA ALA A 30 -13.45 -9.01 10.55
C ALA A 30 -13.02 -10.48 10.59
N ARG A 31 -13.41 -11.26 9.59
CA ARG A 31 -12.87 -12.59 9.31
C ARG A 31 -11.70 -12.46 8.35
N LEU A 32 -10.48 -12.52 8.88
CA LEU A 32 -9.27 -12.27 8.10
C LEU A 32 -8.80 -13.51 7.34
N THR A 33 -8.42 -13.30 6.08
CA THR A 33 -7.47 -14.12 5.35
C THR A 33 -6.23 -13.26 5.11
N VAL A 34 -5.06 -13.75 5.56
CA VAL A 34 -3.78 -13.05 5.41
C VAL A 34 -2.91 -13.78 4.40
N SER A 35 -2.22 -13.01 3.56
CA SER A 35 -1.30 -13.55 2.55
C SER A 35 0.10 -12.99 2.70
N GLY A 36 1.07 -13.84 2.42
CA GLY A 36 2.49 -13.54 2.42
C GLY A 36 3.29 -14.68 1.82
N ARG A 37 4.60 -14.50 1.64
CA ARG A 37 5.50 -15.48 1.00
C ARG A 37 6.36 -16.29 1.99
N ARG A 38 6.39 -15.92 3.26
CA ARG A 38 7.14 -16.62 4.31
C ARG A 38 6.17 -17.37 5.21
N GLU A 39 6.17 -18.69 5.09
CA GLU A 39 5.18 -19.56 5.74
C GLU A 39 5.18 -19.41 7.27
N GLU A 40 6.34 -19.49 7.92
CA GLU A 40 6.46 -19.37 9.37
C GLU A 40 5.94 -18.02 9.90
N ALA A 41 6.37 -16.92 9.26
CA ALA A 41 5.91 -15.59 9.65
C ALA A 41 4.41 -15.39 9.39
N LEU A 42 3.88 -16.02 8.35
CA LEU A 42 2.46 -15.98 8.02
C LEU A 42 1.64 -16.77 9.04
N LYS A 43 2.13 -17.95 9.45
CA LYS A 43 1.50 -18.78 10.47
C LYS A 43 1.48 -18.07 11.83
N ALA A 44 2.60 -17.51 12.28
CA ALA A 44 2.66 -16.76 13.52
C ALA A 44 1.69 -15.55 13.52
N ALA A 45 1.57 -14.87 12.37
CA ALA A 45 0.61 -13.79 12.19
C ALA A 45 -0.83 -14.30 12.26
N ALA A 46 -1.12 -15.45 11.66
CA ALA A 46 -2.46 -16.05 11.69
C ALA A 46 -2.89 -16.48 13.09
N ASP A 47 -1.99 -17.10 13.83
CA ASP A 47 -2.23 -17.53 15.21
C ASP A 47 -2.55 -16.31 16.11
N ALA A 48 -1.85 -15.17 15.90
CA ALA A 48 -2.06 -13.95 16.69
C ALA A 48 -3.45 -13.31 16.47
N TRP A 49 -4.07 -13.51 15.29
CA TRP A 49 -5.34 -12.86 14.92
C TRP A 49 -6.46 -13.84 14.58
N GLY A 50 -6.28 -15.15 14.75
CA GLY A 50 -7.26 -16.16 14.36
C GLY A 50 -7.57 -16.10 12.85
N ALA A 51 -6.57 -15.80 12.01
CA ALA A 51 -6.74 -15.57 10.60
C ALA A 51 -6.46 -16.84 9.77
N ARG A 52 -7.15 -17.00 8.64
CA ARG A 52 -6.79 -17.99 7.62
C ARG A 52 -5.54 -17.50 6.88
N THR A 53 -4.66 -18.43 6.51
CA THR A 53 -3.46 -18.14 5.72
C THR A 53 -3.59 -18.62 4.29
N VAL A 54 -3.00 -17.84 3.35
CA VAL A 54 -2.76 -18.29 1.97
C VAL A 54 -1.33 -17.87 1.61
N LEU A 55 -0.47 -18.86 1.36
CA LEU A 55 0.89 -18.61 0.88
C LEU A 55 0.85 -18.15 -0.57
N ALA A 56 1.47 -17.01 -0.87
CA ALA A 56 1.57 -16.49 -2.24
C ALA A 56 2.75 -15.52 -2.37
N ASP A 57 3.56 -15.68 -3.41
CA ASP A 57 4.50 -14.65 -3.87
C ASP A 57 3.81 -13.76 -4.91
N LEU A 58 3.59 -12.51 -4.58
CA LEU A 58 2.91 -11.56 -5.45
C LEU A 58 3.72 -11.16 -6.69
N ALA A 59 4.98 -11.56 -6.80
CA ALA A 59 5.74 -11.47 -8.05
C ALA A 59 5.38 -12.59 -9.03
N VAL A 60 4.77 -13.68 -8.57
CA VAL A 60 4.40 -14.84 -9.36
C VAL A 60 2.92 -14.76 -9.75
N ARG A 61 2.65 -14.67 -11.07
CA ARG A 61 1.28 -14.48 -11.57
C ARG A 61 0.32 -15.61 -11.15
N SER A 62 0.77 -16.87 -11.21
CA SER A 62 -0.04 -18.03 -10.81
C SER A 62 -0.45 -17.96 -9.34
N ASP A 63 0.44 -17.48 -8.46
CA ASP A 63 0.17 -17.33 -7.05
C ASP A 63 -0.88 -16.23 -6.78
N VAL A 64 -0.81 -15.12 -7.55
CA VAL A 64 -1.80 -14.05 -7.47
C VAL A 64 -3.18 -14.54 -7.89
N VAL A 65 -3.27 -15.34 -8.97
CA VAL A 65 -4.52 -15.97 -9.43
C VAL A 65 -5.04 -16.95 -8.38
N GLY A 66 -4.20 -17.87 -7.90
CA GLY A 66 -4.58 -18.85 -6.87
C GLY A 66 -5.03 -18.17 -5.55
N LEU A 67 -4.40 -17.05 -5.18
CA LEU A 67 -4.83 -16.24 -4.04
C LEU A 67 -6.24 -15.65 -4.25
N ALA A 68 -6.50 -15.09 -5.43
CA ALA A 68 -7.81 -14.54 -5.77
C ALA A 68 -8.89 -15.62 -5.76
N ASP A 69 -8.62 -16.79 -6.36
CA ASP A 69 -9.54 -17.94 -6.39
C ASP A 69 -9.85 -18.43 -4.98
N SER A 70 -8.81 -18.55 -4.12
CA SER A 70 -8.95 -18.96 -2.72
C SER A 70 -9.75 -17.96 -1.88
N CYS A 71 -9.92 -16.72 -2.35
CA CYS A 71 -10.59 -15.62 -1.67
C CYS A 71 -11.73 -15.03 -2.51
N ALA A 72 -12.31 -15.78 -3.45
CA ALA A 72 -13.39 -15.33 -4.33
C ALA A 72 -14.62 -14.80 -3.56
N ASP A 73 -14.79 -15.24 -2.32
CA ASP A 73 -15.86 -14.82 -1.41
C ASP A 73 -15.49 -13.61 -0.52
N ALA A 74 -14.30 -12.99 -0.72
CA ALA A 74 -13.90 -11.83 0.04
C ALA A 74 -14.86 -10.65 -0.19
N ASP A 75 -15.25 -10.02 0.91
CA ASP A 75 -16.06 -8.78 0.90
C ASP A 75 -15.15 -7.55 0.77
N VAL A 76 -13.92 -7.64 1.31
CA VAL A 76 -12.94 -6.56 1.26
C VAL A 76 -11.56 -7.09 0.83
N LEU A 77 -10.96 -6.44 -0.16
CA LEU A 77 -9.54 -6.58 -0.48
C LEU A 77 -8.76 -5.42 0.14
N ILE A 78 -7.71 -5.72 0.89
CA ILE A 78 -6.72 -4.71 1.31
C ILE A 78 -5.36 -5.08 0.70
N ALA A 79 -5.03 -4.47 -0.42
CA ALA A 79 -3.77 -4.62 -1.12
C ALA A 79 -2.72 -3.72 -0.46
N ASN A 80 -2.03 -4.25 0.56
CA ASN A 80 -1.03 -3.53 1.36
C ASN A 80 0.40 -3.96 1.07
N ALA A 81 0.63 -5.18 0.58
CA ALA A 81 1.98 -5.66 0.28
C ALA A 81 2.72 -4.73 -0.68
N ALA A 82 3.97 -4.44 -0.37
CA ALA A 82 4.86 -3.70 -1.25
C ALA A 82 6.32 -4.04 -0.94
N LEU A 83 7.18 -3.89 -1.95
CA LEU A 83 8.63 -3.95 -1.82
C LEU A 83 9.23 -2.54 -1.79
N PRO A 84 10.36 -2.34 -1.09
CA PRO A 84 11.17 -1.15 -1.24
C PRO A 84 11.62 -0.98 -2.70
N ALA A 85 11.52 0.23 -3.22
CA ALA A 85 11.94 0.55 -4.59
C ALA A 85 12.55 1.96 -4.67
N SER A 86 13.20 2.41 -3.57
CA SER A 86 13.97 3.65 -3.53
C SER A 86 15.44 3.37 -3.86
N GLY A 87 16.03 4.18 -4.72
CA GLY A 87 17.40 4.07 -5.20
C GLY A 87 17.55 4.71 -6.57
N ASP A 88 18.79 4.93 -6.99
CA ASP A 88 19.06 5.40 -8.33
C ASP A 88 18.72 4.31 -9.35
N LEU A 89 18.04 4.68 -10.44
CA LEU A 89 17.53 3.71 -11.41
C LEU A 89 18.65 2.86 -12.00
N MET A 90 19.83 3.42 -12.18
CA MET A 90 20.99 2.73 -12.75
C MET A 90 21.59 1.64 -11.83
N ASP A 91 21.19 1.60 -10.55
CA ASP A 91 21.62 0.59 -9.59
C ASP A 91 20.72 -0.66 -9.57
N TYR A 92 19.61 -0.65 -10.32
CA TYR A 92 18.68 -1.78 -10.36
C TYR A 92 19.05 -2.76 -11.48
N THR A 93 18.98 -4.05 -11.16
CA THR A 93 18.95 -5.09 -12.21
C THR A 93 17.55 -5.16 -12.83
N GLU A 94 17.43 -5.80 -14.01
CA GLU A 94 16.16 -6.01 -14.69
C GLU A 94 15.18 -6.80 -13.80
N GLU A 95 15.67 -7.85 -13.14
CA GLU A 95 14.87 -8.69 -12.24
C GLU A 95 14.34 -7.90 -11.02
N GLN A 96 15.13 -6.96 -10.51
CA GLN A 96 14.68 -6.10 -9.42
C GLN A 96 13.62 -5.09 -9.88
N LEU A 97 13.75 -4.55 -11.10
CA LEU A 97 12.75 -3.69 -11.72
C LEU A 97 11.42 -4.44 -11.88
N ASP A 98 11.47 -5.61 -12.52
CA ASP A 98 10.30 -6.45 -12.76
C ASP A 98 9.62 -6.84 -11.45
N ARG A 99 10.40 -7.30 -10.46
CA ARG A 99 9.87 -7.70 -9.16
C ARG A 99 9.18 -6.54 -8.43
N ALA A 100 9.75 -5.34 -8.48
CA ALA A 100 9.13 -4.16 -7.87
C ALA A 100 7.82 -3.76 -8.57
N LEU A 101 7.79 -3.80 -9.91
CA LEU A 101 6.58 -3.54 -10.69
C LEU A 101 5.52 -4.61 -10.45
N ASP A 102 5.92 -5.87 -10.40
CA ASP A 102 5.03 -7.00 -10.17
C ASP A 102 4.34 -6.91 -8.82
N VAL A 103 5.09 -6.73 -7.75
CA VAL A 103 4.53 -6.71 -6.40
C VAL A 103 3.78 -5.42 -6.10
N ASN A 104 4.34 -4.25 -6.48
CA ASN A 104 3.82 -2.96 -6.07
C ASN A 104 2.69 -2.44 -6.96
N LEU A 105 2.58 -2.93 -8.19
CA LEU A 105 1.60 -2.44 -9.16
C LEU A 105 0.79 -3.56 -9.82
N ARG A 106 1.45 -4.53 -10.50
CA ARG A 106 0.72 -5.58 -11.25
C ARG A 106 -0.15 -6.44 -10.34
N ALA A 107 0.38 -6.92 -9.21
CA ALA A 107 -0.38 -7.80 -8.32
C ALA A 107 -1.62 -7.14 -7.72
N PRO A 108 -1.57 -5.90 -7.15
CA PRO A 108 -2.78 -5.24 -6.68
C PRO A 108 -3.78 -4.94 -7.80
N VAL A 109 -3.34 -4.64 -9.03
CA VAL A 109 -4.22 -4.48 -10.19
C VAL A 109 -4.92 -5.79 -10.53
N LEU A 110 -4.17 -6.89 -10.64
CA LEU A 110 -4.71 -8.21 -10.98
C LEU A 110 -5.65 -8.74 -9.89
N LEU A 111 -5.30 -8.61 -8.60
CA LEU A 111 -6.20 -8.98 -7.49
C LEU A 111 -7.49 -8.16 -7.54
N SER A 112 -7.38 -6.86 -7.80
CA SER A 112 -8.56 -6.00 -7.93
C SER A 112 -9.46 -6.43 -9.08
N GLN A 113 -8.90 -6.76 -10.25
CA GLN A 113 -9.63 -7.25 -11.41
C GLN A 113 -10.39 -8.54 -11.08
N LEU A 114 -9.69 -9.55 -10.56
CA LEU A 114 -10.26 -10.88 -10.28
C LEU A 114 -11.34 -10.82 -9.20
N LEU A 115 -11.08 -10.13 -8.09
CA LEU A 115 -12.01 -10.06 -6.97
C LEU A 115 -13.19 -9.12 -7.24
N SER A 116 -13.01 -8.04 -8.02
CA SER A 116 -14.12 -7.15 -8.36
C SER A 116 -15.21 -7.84 -9.15
N ALA A 117 -14.89 -8.80 -10.01
CA ALA A 117 -15.88 -9.57 -10.74
C ALA A 117 -16.84 -10.31 -9.78
N HIS A 118 -16.30 -10.97 -8.76
CA HIS A 118 -17.08 -11.64 -7.73
C HIS A 118 -17.86 -10.66 -6.83
N MET A 119 -17.26 -9.53 -6.47
CA MET A 119 -17.91 -8.50 -5.67
C MET A 119 -19.09 -7.85 -6.44
N VAL A 120 -18.90 -7.54 -7.73
CA VAL A 120 -19.96 -7.00 -8.60
C VAL A 120 -21.11 -7.98 -8.74
N ALA A 121 -20.83 -9.27 -8.97
CA ALA A 121 -21.87 -10.31 -9.05
C ALA A 121 -22.71 -10.43 -7.77
N ARG A 122 -22.12 -10.10 -6.59
CA ARG A 122 -22.82 -10.07 -5.30
C ARG A 122 -23.45 -8.71 -4.98
N GLY A 123 -23.22 -7.68 -5.80
CA GLY A 123 -23.69 -6.31 -5.59
C GLY A 123 -23.08 -5.62 -4.35
N ARG A 124 -21.98 -6.15 -3.81
CA ARG A 124 -21.29 -5.60 -2.63
C ARG A 124 -19.81 -5.94 -2.60
N GLY A 125 -19.00 -5.00 -2.13
CA GLY A 125 -17.57 -5.21 -1.91
C GLY A 125 -16.82 -3.92 -1.69
N HIS A 126 -15.55 -4.03 -1.28
CA HIS A 126 -14.68 -2.87 -1.16
C HIS A 126 -13.23 -3.22 -1.44
N ILE A 127 -12.58 -2.45 -2.28
CA ILE A 127 -11.16 -2.60 -2.61
C ILE A 127 -10.41 -1.43 -1.98
N VAL A 128 -9.44 -1.72 -1.12
CA VAL A 128 -8.53 -0.74 -0.55
C VAL A 128 -7.13 -0.98 -1.10
N LEU A 129 -6.58 0.03 -1.74
CA LEU A 129 -5.20 0.02 -2.21
C LEU A 129 -4.35 0.89 -1.29
N VAL A 130 -3.28 0.32 -0.73
CA VAL A 130 -2.34 1.07 0.12
C VAL A 130 -1.25 1.67 -0.77
N GLY A 131 -1.44 2.94 -1.07
CA GLY A 131 -0.52 3.76 -1.84
C GLY A 131 0.60 4.36 -0.99
N SER A 132 0.93 5.61 -1.29
CA SER A 132 1.86 6.48 -0.56
C SER A 132 1.64 7.93 -0.99
N ILE A 133 2.00 8.89 -0.17
CA ILE A 133 2.16 10.29 -0.59
C ILE A 133 3.11 10.42 -1.79
N SER A 134 4.07 9.51 -1.94
CA SER A 134 4.91 9.37 -3.14
C SER A 134 4.14 9.05 -4.43
N GLY A 135 2.86 8.74 -4.36
CA GLY A 135 1.95 8.68 -5.52
C GLY A 135 1.41 10.04 -5.96
N LYS A 136 1.84 11.14 -5.33
CA LYS A 136 1.44 12.53 -5.65
C LYS A 136 2.61 13.44 -5.97
N ALA A 137 3.77 13.17 -5.41
CA ALA A 137 4.96 14.00 -5.57
C ALA A 137 6.17 13.10 -5.80
N ALA A 138 6.90 13.39 -6.87
CA ALA A 138 8.14 12.70 -7.19
C ALA A 138 9.30 13.30 -6.38
N THR A 139 10.24 12.44 -6.00
CA THR A 139 11.48 12.84 -5.33
C THR A 139 12.66 12.12 -5.98
N LYS A 140 13.85 12.69 -5.85
CA LYS A 140 15.11 12.11 -6.35
C LYS A 140 15.32 10.72 -5.75
N SER A 141 15.95 9.83 -6.50
CA SER A 141 16.26 8.44 -6.12
C SER A 141 15.03 7.60 -5.69
N THR A 142 13.84 7.93 -6.22
CA THR A 142 12.61 7.17 -5.99
C THR A 142 11.81 6.94 -7.28
N SER A 143 12.45 7.03 -8.46
CA SER A 143 11.77 6.94 -9.76
C SER A 143 10.91 5.68 -9.89
N LEU A 144 11.46 4.51 -9.57
CA LEU A 144 10.75 3.24 -9.64
C LEU A 144 9.60 3.18 -8.61
N TYR A 145 9.85 3.59 -7.36
CA TYR A 145 8.82 3.64 -6.33
C TYR A 145 7.70 4.61 -6.70
N ASN A 146 8.05 5.82 -7.17
CA ASN A 146 7.07 6.78 -7.66
C ASN A 146 6.25 6.21 -8.82
N ALA A 147 6.89 5.57 -9.81
CA ALA A 147 6.18 4.96 -10.93
C ALA A 147 5.09 4.00 -10.45
N THR A 148 5.41 3.10 -9.47
CA THR A 148 4.42 2.18 -8.92
C THR A 148 3.31 2.89 -8.15
N LYS A 149 3.62 3.90 -7.35
CA LYS A 149 2.63 4.57 -6.48
C LYS A 149 1.77 5.58 -7.24
N PHE A 150 2.29 6.28 -8.25
CA PHE A 150 1.49 7.07 -9.18
C PHE A 150 0.58 6.19 -10.03
N GLY A 151 1.12 5.07 -10.59
CA GLY A 151 0.34 4.10 -11.33
C GLY A 151 -0.81 3.53 -10.51
N LEU A 152 -0.53 3.13 -9.27
CA LEU A 152 -1.55 2.61 -8.35
C LEU A 152 -2.62 3.66 -8.02
N ARG A 153 -2.23 4.93 -7.89
CA ARG A 153 -3.17 6.03 -7.67
C ARG A 153 -4.08 6.24 -8.87
N GLY A 154 -3.50 6.34 -10.08
CA GLY A 154 -4.27 6.47 -11.31
C GLY A 154 -5.26 5.33 -11.49
N PHE A 155 -4.79 4.09 -11.30
CA PHE A 155 -5.62 2.88 -11.34
C PHE A 155 -6.79 2.94 -10.35
N ALA A 156 -6.53 3.26 -9.08
CA ALA A 156 -7.57 3.33 -8.04
C ALA A 156 -8.68 4.33 -8.38
N LEU A 157 -8.28 5.51 -8.87
CA LEU A 157 -9.21 6.58 -9.22
C LEU A 157 -10.08 6.23 -10.43
N ALA A 158 -9.50 5.56 -11.44
CA ALA A 158 -10.22 5.10 -12.63
C ALA A 158 -11.17 3.94 -12.27
N LEU A 159 -10.66 2.89 -11.60
CA LEU A 159 -11.46 1.73 -11.21
C LEU A 159 -12.67 2.12 -10.35
N ARG A 160 -12.51 3.12 -9.46
CA ARG A 160 -13.65 3.64 -8.69
C ARG A 160 -14.76 4.20 -9.57
N GLN A 161 -14.41 4.83 -10.70
CA GLN A 161 -15.39 5.36 -11.65
C GLN A 161 -16.06 4.23 -12.44
N GLU A 162 -15.29 3.23 -12.86
CA GLU A 162 -15.77 2.07 -13.58
C GLU A 162 -16.78 1.24 -12.75
N LEU A 163 -16.52 1.10 -11.44
CA LEU A 163 -17.37 0.33 -10.52
C LEU A 163 -18.54 1.15 -9.93
N ARG A 164 -18.74 2.40 -10.37
CA ARG A 164 -19.85 3.23 -9.86
C ARG A 164 -21.21 2.57 -10.14
N GLY A 165 -22.04 2.48 -9.12
CA GLY A 165 -23.39 1.88 -9.21
C GLY A 165 -23.42 0.36 -9.08
N THR A 166 -22.27 -0.34 -8.99
CA THR A 166 -22.21 -1.81 -8.85
C THR A 166 -22.33 -2.30 -7.41
N GLY A 167 -22.32 -1.40 -6.43
CA GLY A 167 -22.25 -1.75 -5.00
C GLY A 167 -20.82 -2.01 -4.51
N VAL A 168 -19.80 -1.84 -5.36
CA VAL A 168 -18.39 -2.04 -5.00
C VAL A 168 -17.67 -0.71 -4.86
N GLY A 169 -17.13 -0.45 -3.66
CA GLY A 169 -16.32 0.73 -3.39
C GLY A 169 -14.84 0.52 -3.72
N VAL A 170 -14.14 1.60 -4.04
CA VAL A 170 -12.66 1.59 -4.20
C VAL A 170 -12.08 2.76 -3.45
N SER A 171 -11.10 2.51 -2.62
CA SER A 171 -10.39 3.51 -1.82
C SER A 171 -8.89 3.40 -1.98
N LEU A 172 -8.24 4.56 -2.07
CA LEU A 172 -6.79 4.65 -2.00
C LEU A 172 -6.39 5.27 -0.65
N VAL A 173 -5.59 4.58 0.14
CA VAL A 173 -5.02 5.10 1.39
C VAL A 173 -3.55 5.45 1.14
N GLN A 174 -3.16 6.69 1.44
CA GLN A 174 -1.83 7.20 1.15
C GLN A 174 -1.11 7.62 2.44
N PRO A 175 -0.29 6.72 3.01
CA PRO A 175 0.56 7.06 4.15
C PRO A 175 1.67 8.03 3.75
N GLY A 176 2.06 8.89 4.72
CA GLY A 176 3.33 9.60 4.70
C GLY A 176 4.45 8.74 5.28
N PHE A 177 5.43 9.38 5.94
CA PHE A 177 6.49 8.67 6.67
C PHE A 177 5.91 7.96 7.89
N VAL A 178 5.94 6.62 7.88
CA VAL A 178 5.41 5.79 8.97
C VAL A 178 6.56 5.42 9.89
N ARG A 179 6.52 5.91 11.16
CA ARG A 179 7.47 5.54 12.20
C ARG A 179 7.10 4.21 12.83
N ASP A 180 7.94 3.71 13.69
CA ASP A 180 7.78 2.52 14.55
C ASP A 180 7.79 1.19 13.82
N ALA A 181 7.29 1.11 12.58
CA ALA A 181 7.30 -0.10 11.78
C ALA A 181 7.09 0.18 10.27
N GLY A 182 7.49 -0.74 9.42
CA GLY A 182 7.36 -0.64 7.96
C GLY A 182 8.62 -0.18 7.26
N MET A 183 8.56 0.03 5.94
CA MET A 183 9.73 0.28 5.09
C MET A 183 10.55 1.50 5.52
N PHE A 184 9.91 2.59 5.93
CA PHE A 184 10.62 3.79 6.37
C PHE A 184 11.28 3.57 7.74
N ALA A 185 10.56 3.02 8.72
CA ALA A 185 11.12 2.74 10.04
C ALA A 185 12.32 1.77 9.98
N ALA A 186 12.28 0.77 9.09
CA ALA A 186 13.36 -0.19 8.89
C ALA A 186 14.66 0.46 8.37
N THR A 187 14.60 1.66 7.81
CA THR A 187 15.80 2.38 7.34
C THR A 187 16.57 3.07 8.46
N GLY A 188 15.96 3.27 9.63
CA GLY A 188 16.53 4.10 10.69
C GLY A 188 16.69 5.58 10.33
N ALA A 189 16.24 6.01 9.15
CA ALA A 189 16.38 7.39 8.69
C ALA A 189 15.44 8.33 9.46
N ALA A 190 15.90 9.54 9.70
CA ALA A 190 15.06 10.61 10.22
C ALA A 190 14.18 11.20 9.08
N PRO A 191 12.94 11.61 9.37
CA PRO A 191 12.14 12.32 8.40
C PRO A 191 12.78 13.68 8.07
N PRO A 192 12.51 14.26 6.89
CA PRO A 192 13.00 15.58 6.55
C PRO A 192 12.60 16.63 7.62
N LYS A 193 13.47 17.63 7.84
CA LYS A 193 13.22 18.67 8.86
C LYS A 193 11.84 19.32 8.68
N GLY A 194 11.10 19.42 9.77
CA GLY A 194 9.76 20.01 9.78
C GLY A 194 8.64 19.07 9.31
N ILE A 195 8.94 17.85 8.93
CA ILE A 195 7.94 16.85 8.53
C ILE A 195 7.71 15.86 9.68
N ARG A 196 6.48 15.83 10.18
CA ARG A 196 6.05 14.85 11.19
C ARG A 196 5.78 13.48 10.55
N THR A 197 5.85 12.46 11.37
CA THR A 197 5.56 11.07 10.97
C THR A 197 4.19 10.64 11.45
N VAL A 198 3.70 9.52 10.91
CA VAL A 198 2.47 8.85 11.36
C VAL A 198 2.79 7.47 11.92
N THR A 199 1.87 6.88 12.69
CA THR A 199 2.02 5.51 13.22
C THR A 199 1.35 4.49 12.29
N PRO A 200 1.74 3.19 12.35
CA PRO A 200 1.01 2.12 11.69
C PRO A 200 -0.48 2.06 12.10
N GLY A 201 -0.79 2.34 13.36
CA GLY A 201 -2.17 2.42 13.84
C GLY A 201 -2.99 3.51 13.16
N GLN A 202 -2.40 4.70 12.93
CA GLN A 202 -3.08 5.76 12.17
C GLN A 202 -3.35 5.36 10.73
N VAL A 203 -2.46 4.56 10.11
CA VAL A 203 -2.70 4.01 8.77
C VAL A 203 -3.87 3.02 8.81
N ALA A 204 -3.90 2.12 9.80
CA ALA A 204 -4.98 1.17 9.98
C ALA A 204 -6.33 1.88 10.20
N ASP A 205 -6.38 2.94 11.03
CA ASP A 205 -7.57 3.77 11.21
C ASP A 205 -7.98 4.47 9.90
N GLY A 206 -7.00 4.86 9.08
CA GLY A 206 -7.23 5.43 7.75
C GLY A 206 -7.92 4.44 6.81
N VAL A 207 -7.49 3.18 6.80
CA VAL A 207 -8.09 2.09 6.02
C VAL A 207 -9.51 1.79 6.49
N VAL A 208 -9.72 1.61 7.79
CA VAL A 208 -11.06 1.39 8.37
C VAL A 208 -12.00 2.54 7.97
N ARG A 209 -11.56 3.78 8.12
CA ARG A 209 -12.35 4.96 7.75
C ARG A 209 -12.64 5.01 6.25
N ALA A 210 -11.71 4.57 5.40
CA ALA A 210 -11.88 4.49 3.95
C ALA A 210 -13.03 3.54 3.58
N VAL A 211 -13.06 2.34 4.19
CA VAL A 211 -14.10 1.33 3.98
C VAL A 211 -15.46 1.81 4.51
N HIS A 212 -15.52 2.25 5.78
CA HIS A 212 -16.78 2.65 6.40
C HIS A 212 -17.48 3.82 5.70
N ARG A 213 -16.69 4.81 5.22
CA ARG A 213 -17.20 6.04 4.62
C ARG A 213 -17.12 6.07 3.10
N ASP A 214 -16.73 4.96 2.48
CA ASP A 214 -16.50 4.86 1.03
C ASP A 214 -15.70 6.06 0.46
N ARG A 215 -14.56 6.37 1.10
CA ARG A 215 -13.73 7.50 0.70
C ARG A 215 -12.86 7.14 -0.50
N CYS A 216 -12.93 7.95 -1.56
CA CYS A 216 -12.10 7.80 -2.74
C CYS A 216 -10.60 7.79 -2.38
N GLU A 217 -10.15 8.77 -1.60
CA GLU A 217 -8.76 8.93 -1.21
C GLU A 217 -8.65 9.36 0.27
N VAL A 218 -7.78 8.71 1.03
CA VAL A 218 -7.48 9.02 2.44
C VAL A 218 -5.98 9.24 2.58
N ASN A 219 -5.58 10.50 2.79
CA ASN A 219 -4.18 10.85 3.08
C ASN A 219 -3.93 10.71 4.57
N VAL A 220 -3.15 9.70 4.96
CA VAL A 220 -2.68 9.49 6.33
C VAL A 220 -1.29 10.10 6.46
N ALA A 221 -1.27 11.41 6.50
CA ALA A 221 -0.04 12.21 6.56
C ALA A 221 -0.32 13.54 7.28
N PRO A 222 0.69 14.14 7.91
CA PRO A 222 0.58 15.47 8.51
C PRO A 222 0.19 16.53 7.47
N LEU A 223 -0.42 17.62 7.93
CA LEU A 223 -0.96 18.65 7.05
C LEU A 223 0.13 19.26 6.14
N GLU A 224 1.30 19.52 6.71
CA GLU A 224 2.44 20.06 5.96
C GLU A 224 2.85 19.17 4.78
N LEU A 225 2.93 17.85 4.98
CA LEU A 225 3.28 16.91 3.93
C LEU A 225 2.17 16.80 2.87
N ARG A 226 0.90 16.88 3.30
CA ARG A 226 -0.25 16.87 2.38
C ARG A 226 -0.26 18.10 1.48
N LEU A 227 0.02 19.29 2.03
CA LEU A 227 0.09 20.53 1.27
C LEU A 227 1.28 20.52 0.31
N LEU A 228 2.47 20.15 0.81
CA LEU A 228 3.68 20.05 -0.02
C LEU A 228 3.49 19.09 -1.20
N SER A 229 2.91 17.90 -0.94
CA SER A 229 2.66 16.92 -2.01
C SER A 229 1.59 17.38 -3.01
N ALA A 230 0.59 18.15 -2.58
CA ALA A 230 -0.42 18.70 -3.48
C ALA A 230 0.20 19.78 -4.39
N VAL A 231 1.02 20.67 -3.83
CA VAL A 231 1.73 21.70 -4.61
C VAL A 231 2.73 21.05 -5.57
N ALA A 232 3.51 20.08 -5.10
CA ALA A 232 4.50 19.39 -5.93
C ALA A 232 3.85 18.60 -7.08
N GLY A 233 2.70 17.98 -6.84
CA GLY A 233 1.95 17.27 -7.88
C GLY A 233 1.36 18.21 -8.93
N GLN A 234 0.96 19.42 -8.56
CA GLN A 234 0.39 20.39 -9.48
C GLN A 234 1.46 21.23 -10.21
N PHE A 235 2.58 21.49 -9.54
CA PHE A 235 3.67 22.34 -10.05
C PHE A 235 5.02 21.61 -9.97
N PRO A 236 5.25 20.53 -10.76
CA PRO A 236 6.42 19.69 -10.62
C PRO A 236 7.75 20.44 -10.86
N GLY A 237 7.83 21.32 -11.84
CA GLY A 237 9.05 22.10 -12.12
C GLY A 237 9.39 23.11 -11.00
N PHE A 238 8.39 23.61 -10.28
CA PHE A 238 8.64 24.45 -9.10
C PHE A 238 9.13 23.59 -7.92
N ALA A 239 8.52 22.43 -7.71
CA ALA A 239 8.93 21.51 -6.68
C ALA A 239 10.37 21.00 -6.89
N GLU A 240 10.76 20.68 -8.13
CA GLU A 240 12.13 20.30 -8.49
C GLU A 240 13.15 21.39 -8.10
N ARG A 241 12.88 22.65 -8.43
CA ARG A 241 13.77 23.77 -8.08
C ARG A 241 13.93 23.95 -6.56
N ILE A 242 12.86 23.72 -5.79
CA ILE A 242 12.92 23.77 -4.32
C ILE A 242 13.72 22.58 -3.79
N GLN A 243 13.45 21.38 -4.28
CA GLN A 243 14.15 20.17 -3.86
C GLN A 243 15.65 20.23 -4.17
N ALA A 244 16.03 20.78 -5.31
CA ALA A 244 17.43 20.99 -5.69
C ALA A 244 18.19 21.97 -4.76
N ARG A 245 17.48 22.90 -4.13
CA ARG A 245 18.06 23.87 -3.18
C ARG A 245 18.00 23.42 -1.72
N ALA A 246 17.02 22.58 -1.40
CA ALA A 246 16.92 22.01 -0.06
C ALA A 246 17.88 20.82 0.01
N ASP A 247 18.77 20.81 1.01
CA ASP A 247 19.68 19.68 1.26
C ASP A 247 18.87 18.48 1.83
N LEU A 248 17.98 17.95 0.99
CA LEU A 248 17.20 16.74 1.28
C LEU A 248 18.02 15.45 1.06
N ASP A 249 19.21 15.59 0.51
CA ASP A 249 20.06 14.47 0.08
C ASP A 249 20.48 13.55 1.24
N GLY A 250 20.63 14.07 2.46
CA GLY A 250 21.04 13.27 3.60
C GLY A 250 20.02 12.19 4.02
N SER A 251 18.76 12.59 4.23
CA SER A 251 17.70 11.64 4.62
C SER A 251 17.35 10.67 3.50
N VAL A 252 17.34 11.13 2.24
CA VAL A 252 17.07 10.29 1.07
C VAL A 252 18.18 9.27 0.88
N ARG A 253 19.46 9.65 1.01
CA ARG A 253 20.60 8.72 0.93
C ARG A 253 20.51 7.62 1.97
N GLN A 254 20.22 7.94 3.23
CA GLN A 254 20.05 6.94 4.28
C GLN A 254 18.94 5.93 3.95
N ILE A 255 17.79 6.40 3.44
CA ILE A 255 16.70 5.53 3.01
C ILE A 255 17.14 4.60 1.88
N VAL A 256 17.81 5.14 0.85
CA VAL A 256 18.29 4.39 -0.32
C VAL A 256 19.30 3.31 0.10
N GLU A 257 20.28 3.67 0.93
CA GLU A 257 21.34 2.78 1.37
C GLU A 257 20.77 1.63 2.23
N ALA A 258 19.89 1.94 3.18
CA ALA A 258 19.24 0.93 4.00
C ALA A 258 18.30 0.01 3.22
N GLN A 259 17.69 0.47 2.13
CA GLN A 259 16.82 -0.35 1.29
C GLN A 259 17.57 -1.18 0.25
N ARG A 260 18.85 -0.93 0.02
CA ARG A 260 19.64 -1.59 -1.03
C ARG A 260 19.70 -3.12 -0.88
N SER A 261 19.72 -3.61 0.35
CA SER A 261 19.75 -5.07 0.67
C SER A 261 18.36 -5.74 0.62
N HIS A 262 17.29 -4.98 0.42
CA HIS A 262 15.90 -5.47 0.46
C HIS A 262 15.16 -5.32 -0.89
N ARG A 263 15.87 -4.94 -1.95
CA ARG A 263 15.36 -4.77 -3.32
C ARG A 263 15.07 -6.09 -4.01
#